data_4259a62b36bba2ebdea5cbc42265c9a5
#
_entry.id   4259a62b36bba2ebdea5cbc42265c9a5
#
_cell.length_a   1.000
_cell.length_b   1.000
_cell.length_c   1.000
_cell.angle_alpha   90.00
_cell.angle_beta   90.00
_cell.angle_gamma   90.00
#
_symmetry.space_group_name_H-M   'P 1'
#
loop_
_entity.id
_entity.type
_entity.pdbx_description
1 polymer ?
#
loop_
_entity_poly.entity_id
_entity_poly.type
_entity_poly.pdbx_seq_one_letter_code
_entity_poly.pdbx_strand_id
1 'polypeptide(L)'
;MRPAHWISFALMCLLPGAAMAANPGHAEAPTVAAATVFKIKTVATLNYPWAMVFLPDGRLLVTQKSGELRVVDTQGVVSDPIPGLPAVSFNGQTGLLDVALHPKFAENRLVYLSYAEPGPRNTSGLAVGRGRFVNGVIKNFEVIFRDGDKVGEWQGHMAGRLVFGLDGVLYVSSGERQMGAPAQSMTTIQGKVLRLTPAGRPVKSNPFLNGDAATDSLWTLGHRNPLGMALDPAGRLWLHENGPQGGDELNLVTRGANYGWPVVSNGANYGDGPGVDTIPDHDTHPEFAAPHVWWNPSVAPSGLMFYSGAMFPAFNGNAFLGSLAGSALIRVTVEGEVATESVRYDMGTRIREVEQGPDGAIWVMEDSGSGRLMRLTPRRSAASTGQ
;
A
#
# COMPACT_ATOMS: atom_id res chain seq x y z
N MET A 1 53.84 34.57 -28.02
CA MET A 1 52.81 33.60 -28.45
C MET A 1 52.03 33.13 -27.20
N ARG A 2 50.78 33.55 -27.06
CA ARG A 2 49.90 33.16 -25.95
C ARG A 2 48.94 32.05 -26.47
N PRO A 3 48.67 30.97 -25.73
CA PRO A 3 47.69 29.96 -26.15
C PRO A 3 46.26 30.45 -25.88
N ALA A 4 45.38 30.23 -26.86
CA ALA A 4 43.96 30.52 -26.78
C ALA A 4 43.24 29.50 -25.90
N HIS A 5 42.49 29.97 -24.89
CA HIS A 5 41.55 29.15 -24.10
C HIS A 5 40.25 29.00 -24.87
N TRP A 6 39.91 27.78 -25.21
CA TRP A 6 38.59 27.39 -25.71
C TRP A 6 37.64 27.20 -24.51
N ILE A 7 36.64 28.06 -24.39
CA ILE A 7 35.54 27.91 -23.44
C ILE A 7 34.49 27.06 -24.13
N SER A 8 34.35 25.81 -23.69
CA SER A 8 33.24 24.95 -24.10
C SER A 8 31.97 25.35 -23.33
N PHE A 9 31.01 25.91 -24.04
CA PHE A 9 29.65 26.09 -23.54
C PHE A 9 28.95 24.73 -23.55
N ALA A 10 28.71 24.18 -22.38
CA ALA A 10 27.80 23.05 -22.21
C ALA A 10 26.37 23.55 -22.39
N LEU A 11 25.73 23.11 -23.47
CA LEU A 11 24.32 23.37 -23.76
C LEU A 11 23.49 22.50 -22.78
N MET A 12 23.01 23.11 -21.74
CA MET A 12 22.09 22.47 -20.76
C MET A 12 20.72 22.37 -21.43
N CYS A 13 20.38 21.17 -21.95
CA CYS A 13 19.03 20.90 -22.42
C CYS A 13 18.08 20.94 -21.24
N LEU A 14 17.36 22.03 -21.07
CA LEU A 14 16.16 22.11 -20.22
C LEU A 14 15.09 21.22 -20.86
N LEU A 15 14.87 20.07 -20.26
CA LEU A 15 13.66 19.29 -20.49
C LEU A 15 12.48 20.16 -20.01
N PRO A 16 11.37 20.24 -20.77
CA PRO A 16 10.19 20.92 -20.28
C PRO A 16 9.73 20.19 -19.00
N GLY A 17 9.77 20.90 -17.88
CA GLY A 17 9.19 20.42 -16.63
C GLY A 17 7.71 20.08 -16.87
N ALA A 18 7.30 18.86 -16.62
CA ALA A 18 5.90 18.54 -16.51
C ALA A 18 5.33 19.52 -15.48
N ALA A 19 4.30 20.28 -15.87
CA ALA A 19 3.57 21.11 -14.93
C ALA A 19 3.06 20.19 -13.84
N MET A 20 3.61 20.30 -12.63
CA MET A 20 3.12 19.56 -11.48
C MET A 20 1.67 20.00 -11.25
N ALA A 21 0.77 19.03 -11.15
CA ALA A 21 -0.62 19.32 -10.83
C ALA A 21 -0.66 20.07 -9.49
N ALA A 22 -1.44 21.16 -9.45
CA ALA A 22 -1.66 21.88 -8.22
C ALA A 22 -2.19 20.91 -7.15
N ASN A 23 -1.78 21.10 -5.89
CA ASN A 23 -2.28 20.32 -4.76
C ASN A 23 -3.83 20.34 -4.79
N PRO A 24 -4.54 19.19 -4.97
CA PRO A 24 -5.97 19.18 -5.24
C PRO A 24 -6.83 19.57 -4.03
N GLY A 25 -6.19 19.80 -2.89
CA GLY A 25 -6.88 20.23 -1.69
C GLY A 25 -7.42 19.09 -0.84
N HIS A 26 -8.05 19.47 0.25
CA HIS A 26 -8.63 18.60 1.27
C HIS A 26 -9.85 17.83 0.72
N ALA A 27 -9.88 16.53 0.91
CA ALA A 27 -11.00 15.69 0.49
C ALA A 27 -12.12 15.69 1.55
N GLU A 28 -13.31 16.16 1.18
CA GLU A 28 -14.53 16.11 1.99
C GLU A 28 -15.67 15.50 1.17
N ALA A 29 -15.79 14.19 1.18
CA ALA A 29 -16.88 13.50 0.51
C ALA A 29 -18.04 13.20 1.47
N PRO A 30 -19.27 13.05 0.94
CA PRO A 30 -20.42 12.66 1.74
C PRO A 30 -20.22 11.29 2.36
N THR A 31 -20.56 11.18 3.65
CA THR A 31 -20.56 9.91 4.37
C THR A 31 -21.95 9.29 4.34
N VAL A 32 -22.05 8.05 3.93
CA VAL A 32 -23.31 7.28 3.91
C VAL A 32 -23.12 5.95 4.65
N ALA A 33 -24.16 5.48 5.33
CA ALA A 33 -24.09 4.17 5.97
C ALA A 33 -23.88 3.08 4.91
N ALA A 34 -22.84 2.25 5.05
CA ALA A 34 -22.50 1.20 4.07
C ALA A 34 -23.67 0.25 3.81
N ALA A 35 -24.47 -0.07 4.83
CA ALA A 35 -25.65 -0.91 4.72
C ALA A 35 -26.77 -0.33 3.85
N THR A 36 -26.73 0.94 3.48
CA THR A 36 -27.71 1.52 2.52
C THR A 36 -27.36 1.20 1.06
N VAL A 37 -26.10 0.95 0.78
CA VAL A 37 -25.57 0.67 -0.57
C VAL A 37 -25.27 -0.81 -0.75
N PHE A 38 -24.74 -1.45 0.28
CA PHE A 38 -24.28 -2.85 0.24
C PHE A 38 -25.15 -3.76 1.09
N LYS A 39 -25.37 -4.99 0.59
CA LYS A 39 -25.70 -6.14 1.42
C LYS A 39 -24.37 -6.70 1.93
N ILE A 40 -24.15 -6.58 3.23
CA ILE A 40 -22.92 -7.01 3.91
C ILE A 40 -23.15 -8.40 4.52
N LYS A 41 -22.28 -9.36 4.18
CA LYS A 41 -22.28 -10.71 4.74
C LYS A 41 -20.94 -10.98 5.38
N THR A 42 -20.91 -11.26 6.69
CA THR A 42 -19.72 -11.85 7.34
C THR A 42 -19.50 -13.27 6.81
N VAL A 43 -18.30 -13.56 6.35
CA VAL A 43 -17.90 -14.85 5.78
C VAL A 43 -17.10 -15.66 6.79
N ALA A 44 -16.12 -15.00 7.45
CA ALA A 44 -15.27 -15.63 8.45
C ALA A 44 -14.84 -14.60 9.51
N THR A 45 -14.25 -15.08 10.59
CA THR A 45 -13.58 -14.27 11.63
C THR A 45 -12.14 -14.75 11.78
N LEU A 46 -11.20 -13.81 11.85
CA LEU A 46 -9.76 -14.03 11.85
C LEU A 46 -9.09 -13.21 12.94
N ASN A 47 -7.89 -13.60 13.36
CA ASN A 47 -7.16 -12.91 14.42
C ASN A 47 -6.20 -11.89 13.83
N TYR A 48 -6.47 -10.58 13.98
CA TYR A 48 -5.70 -9.49 13.40
C TYR A 48 -5.32 -9.73 11.93
N PRO A 49 -6.31 -9.96 11.03
CA PRO A 49 -6.02 -10.16 9.62
C PRO A 49 -5.39 -8.89 9.03
N TRP A 50 -4.42 -9.06 8.10
CA TRP A 50 -3.70 -7.92 7.54
C TRP A 50 -3.91 -7.78 6.03
N ALA A 51 -3.75 -8.85 5.26
CA ALA A 51 -3.95 -8.86 3.80
C ALA A 51 -4.63 -10.13 3.34
N MET A 52 -5.22 -10.09 2.16
CA MET A 52 -5.84 -11.24 1.51
C MET A 52 -5.56 -11.25 0.00
N VAL A 53 -5.53 -12.45 -0.58
CA VAL A 53 -5.47 -12.63 -2.03
C VAL A 53 -6.30 -13.83 -2.45
N PHE A 54 -7.06 -13.70 -3.54
CA PHE A 54 -7.82 -14.81 -4.10
C PHE A 54 -6.94 -15.80 -4.84
N LEU A 55 -7.08 -17.08 -4.50
CA LEU A 55 -6.56 -18.19 -5.30
C LEU A 55 -7.42 -18.37 -6.56
N PRO A 56 -6.87 -18.96 -7.65
CA PRO A 56 -7.64 -19.19 -8.88
C PRO A 56 -8.89 -20.06 -8.71
N ASP A 57 -8.98 -20.84 -7.64
CA ASP A 57 -10.13 -21.67 -7.30
C ASP A 57 -11.18 -20.96 -6.42
N GLY A 58 -11.01 -19.67 -6.17
CA GLY A 58 -11.93 -18.82 -5.40
C GLY A 58 -11.72 -18.84 -3.89
N ARG A 59 -10.81 -19.67 -3.37
CA ARG A 59 -10.39 -19.59 -1.96
C ARG A 59 -9.51 -18.34 -1.74
N LEU A 60 -9.38 -17.95 -0.49
CA LEU A 60 -8.51 -16.84 -0.07
C LEU A 60 -7.29 -17.36 0.69
N LEU A 61 -6.13 -16.78 0.43
CA LEU A 61 -5.03 -16.75 1.39
C LEU A 61 -5.15 -15.47 2.20
N VAL A 62 -5.08 -15.58 3.52
CA VAL A 62 -5.18 -14.46 4.46
C VAL A 62 -4.02 -14.49 5.43
N THR A 63 -3.29 -13.38 5.53
CA THR A 63 -2.25 -13.19 6.53
C THR A 63 -2.86 -12.69 7.84
N GLN A 64 -2.34 -13.18 8.97
CA GLN A 64 -2.61 -12.67 10.30
C GLN A 64 -1.30 -12.12 10.89
N LYS A 65 -1.36 -10.94 11.50
CA LYS A 65 -0.15 -10.23 11.98
C LYS A 65 0.72 -11.08 12.91
N SER A 66 0.13 -12.02 13.63
CA SER A 66 0.84 -12.97 14.51
C SER A 66 1.85 -13.88 13.82
N GLY A 67 1.87 -13.90 12.47
CA GLY A 67 2.76 -14.76 11.69
C GLY A 67 2.07 -15.96 11.05
N GLU A 68 0.76 -16.02 11.09
CA GLU A 68 -0.01 -17.11 10.51
C GLU A 68 -0.56 -16.75 9.12
N LEU A 69 -0.46 -17.69 8.19
CA LEU A 69 -1.18 -17.66 6.92
C LEU A 69 -2.31 -18.69 6.98
N ARG A 70 -3.50 -18.30 6.56
CA ARG A 70 -4.70 -19.13 6.57
C ARG A 70 -5.28 -19.27 5.17
N VAL A 71 -5.93 -20.40 4.89
CA VAL A 71 -6.88 -20.49 3.78
C VAL A 71 -8.27 -20.25 4.32
N VAL A 72 -9.04 -19.40 3.64
CA VAL A 72 -10.50 -19.31 3.84
C VAL A 72 -11.14 -19.88 2.58
N ASP A 73 -11.96 -20.92 2.75
CA ASP A 73 -12.61 -21.57 1.62
C ASP A 73 -13.85 -20.79 1.14
N THR A 74 -14.46 -21.23 0.06
CA THR A 74 -15.63 -20.59 -0.54
C THR A 74 -16.89 -20.66 0.34
N GLN A 75 -16.88 -21.47 1.40
CA GLN A 75 -17.94 -21.57 2.41
C GLN A 75 -17.66 -20.71 3.65
N GLY A 76 -16.45 -20.14 3.76
CA GLY A 76 -16.00 -19.35 4.89
C GLY A 76 -15.32 -20.15 6.00
N VAL A 77 -14.97 -21.40 5.73
CA VAL A 77 -14.22 -22.23 6.70
C VAL A 77 -12.76 -21.80 6.67
N VAL A 78 -12.24 -21.45 7.86
CA VAL A 78 -10.84 -21.07 8.06
C VAL A 78 -10.00 -22.30 8.35
N SER A 79 -8.92 -22.51 7.61
CA SER A 79 -7.99 -23.62 7.82
C SER A 79 -7.19 -23.48 9.13
N ASP A 80 -6.53 -24.55 9.53
CA ASP A 80 -5.38 -24.46 10.45
C ASP A 80 -4.28 -23.56 9.84
N PRO A 81 -3.32 -23.07 10.65
CA PRO A 81 -2.17 -22.30 10.14
C PRO A 81 -1.40 -23.10 9.08
N ILE A 82 -1.12 -22.45 7.95
CA ILE A 82 -0.32 -23.05 6.89
C ILE A 82 1.15 -23.15 7.35
N PRO A 83 1.74 -24.36 7.38
CA PRO A 83 3.14 -24.52 7.76
C PRO A 83 4.11 -24.07 6.66
N GLY A 84 5.36 -23.85 7.05
CA GLY A 84 6.47 -23.51 6.15
C GLY A 84 6.80 -22.02 6.09
N LEU A 85 6.28 -21.22 7.03
CA LEU A 85 6.54 -19.79 7.13
C LEU A 85 7.76 -19.48 8.01
N PRO A 86 8.43 -18.34 7.83
CA PRO A 86 9.50 -17.87 8.69
C PRO A 86 8.98 -17.39 10.04
N ALA A 87 9.90 -17.21 11.00
CA ALA A 87 9.59 -16.49 12.23
C ALA A 87 9.33 -15.02 11.94
N VAL A 88 8.35 -14.44 12.63
CA VAL A 88 7.88 -13.07 12.44
C VAL A 88 7.96 -12.31 13.77
N SER A 89 8.46 -11.09 13.75
CA SER A 89 8.37 -10.16 14.87
C SER A 89 6.99 -9.50 14.86
N PHE A 90 6.13 -9.88 15.81
CA PHE A 90 4.79 -9.31 15.96
C PHE A 90 4.75 -8.35 17.15
N ASN A 91 4.69 -7.05 16.85
CA ASN A 91 4.52 -6.00 17.85
C ASN A 91 3.82 -4.78 17.22
N GLY A 92 2.67 -4.39 17.76
CA GLY A 92 1.93 -3.20 17.30
C GLY A 92 1.60 -3.22 15.81
N GLN A 93 2.34 -2.45 15.01
CA GLN A 93 2.12 -2.32 13.57
C GLN A 93 2.95 -3.31 12.73
N THR A 94 3.83 -4.09 13.35
CA THR A 94 4.65 -5.09 12.68
C THR A 94 4.02 -6.48 12.73
N GLY A 95 4.56 -7.43 11.97
CA GLY A 95 4.03 -8.79 11.92
C GLY A 95 4.21 -9.45 10.56
N LEU A 96 3.40 -10.45 10.27
CA LEU A 96 3.19 -10.94 8.91
C LEU A 96 2.25 -9.94 8.21
N LEU A 97 2.69 -9.42 7.07
CA LEU A 97 2.06 -8.29 6.40
C LEU A 97 1.34 -8.76 5.13
N ASP A 98 1.87 -8.48 3.97
CA ASP A 98 1.18 -8.71 2.72
C ASP A 98 1.40 -10.11 2.13
N VAL A 99 0.47 -10.50 1.28
CA VAL A 99 0.53 -11.72 0.48
C VAL A 99 0.16 -11.43 -0.97
N ALA A 100 1.03 -11.82 -1.90
CA ALA A 100 0.79 -11.68 -3.33
C ALA A 100 1.04 -12.99 -4.07
N LEU A 101 0.26 -13.25 -5.11
CA LEU A 101 0.52 -14.36 -6.03
C LEU A 101 1.44 -13.89 -7.16
N HIS A 102 2.38 -14.73 -7.55
CA HIS A 102 3.14 -14.49 -8.78
C HIS A 102 2.18 -14.39 -9.99
N PRO A 103 2.38 -13.50 -10.97
CA PRO A 103 1.50 -13.39 -12.14
C PRO A 103 1.28 -14.71 -12.91
N LYS A 104 2.25 -15.63 -12.84
CA LYS A 104 2.15 -16.99 -13.38
C LYS A 104 1.88 -18.04 -12.28
N PHE A 105 1.07 -17.71 -11.28
CA PHE A 105 0.79 -18.63 -10.16
C PHE A 105 0.21 -19.96 -10.63
N ALA A 106 -0.64 -19.97 -11.65
CA ALA A 106 -1.21 -21.20 -12.19
C ALA A 106 -0.13 -22.21 -12.63
N GLU A 107 1.03 -21.71 -13.09
CA GLU A 107 2.16 -22.54 -13.56
C GLU A 107 3.14 -22.88 -12.43
N ASN A 108 3.52 -21.87 -11.63
CA ASN A 108 4.64 -21.97 -10.70
C ASN A 108 4.26 -22.11 -9.24
N ARG A 109 2.99 -21.78 -8.87
CA ARG A 109 2.45 -21.84 -7.50
C ARG A 109 3.19 -20.94 -6.51
N LEU A 110 3.92 -19.91 -6.96
CA LEU A 110 4.67 -19.03 -6.10
C LEU A 110 3.75 -18.02 -5.40
N VAL A 111 3.89 -17.97 -4.08
CA VAL A 111 3.30 -16.99 -3.17
C VAL A 111 4.43 -16.15 -2.59
N TYR A 112 4.25 -14.86 -2.55
CA TYR A 112 5.15 -13.89 -1.95
C TYR A 112 4.56 -13.37 -0.64
N LEU A 113 5.39 -13.20 0.35
CA LEU A 113 5.04 -12.69 1.66
C LEU A 113 6.00 -11.58 2.05
N SER A 114 5.48 -10.50 2.60
CA SER A 114 6.27 -9.50 3.33
C SER A 114 6.04 -9.65 4.83
N TYR A 115 7.04 -9.40 5.62
CA TYR A 115 6.95 -9.57 7.07
C TYR A 115 8.05 -8.82 7.81
N ALA A 116 7.82 -8.58 9.09
CA ALA A 116 8.84 -8.08 10.01
C ALA A 116 9.76 -9.23 10.41
N GLU A 117 10.96 -9.30 9.82
CA GLU A 117 11.96 -10.30 10.17
C GLU A 117 12.64 -9.93 11.50
N PRO A 118 12.63 -10.84 12.51
CA PRO A 118 13.33 -10.59 13.77
C PRO A 118 14.83 -10.35 13.57
N GLY A 119 15.41 -9.52 14.41
CA GLY A 119 16.83 -9.25 14.48
C GLY A 119 17.39 -9.38 15.89
N PRO A 120 18.70 -9.19 16.07
CA PRO A 120 19.32 -9.22 17.39
C PRO A 120 18.83 -8.05 18.24
N ARG A 121 18.88 -8.21 19.58
CA ARG A 121 18.54 -7.13 20.55
C ARG A 121 17.15 -6.51 20.35
N ASN A 122 16.15 -7.33 20.08
CA ASN A 122 14.78 -6.92 19.86
C ASN A 122 14.65 -5.86 18.73
N THR A 123 15.29 -6.12 17.61
CA THR A 123 15.12 -5.35 16.38
C THR A 123 14.31 -6.13 15.36
N SER A 124 13.73 -5.41 14.40
CA SER A 124 13.08 -6.01 13.24
C SER A 124 13.29 -5.15 12.00
N GLY A 125 13.25 -5.78 10.84
CA GLY A 125 13.32 -5.11 9.54
C GLY A 125 12.37 -5.76 8.55
N LEU A 126 12.02 -5.03 7.49
CA LEU A 126 11.19 -5.56 6.41
C LEU A 126 11.94 -6.68 5.69
N ALA A 127 11.29 -7.81 5.51
CA ALA A 127 11.76 -8.87 4.64
C ALA A 127 10.67 -9.28 3.65
N VAL A 128 11.09 -9.72 2.48
CA VAL A 128 10.22 -10.33 1.47
C VAL A 128 10.74 -11.73 1.18
N GLY A 129 9.85 -12.69 1.23
CA GLY A 129 10.15 -14.06 0.86
C GLY A 129 9.11 -14.62 -0.08
N ARG A 130 9.43 -15.76 -0.70
CA ARG A 130 8.52 -16.50 -1.56
C ARG A 130 8.63 -18.00 -1.33
N GLY A 131 7.55 -18.71 -1.58
CA GLY A 131 7.53 -20.17 -1.53
C GLY A 131 6.43 -20.72 -2.43
N ARG A 132 6.44 -22.02 -2.66
CA ARG A 132 5.42 -22.68 -3.48
C ARG A 132 4.26 -23.14 -2.60
N PHE A 133 3.05 -22.64 -2.87
CA PHE A 133 1.83 -23.10 -2.23
C PHE A 133 1.34 -24.40 -2.92
N VAL A 134 1.52 -25.52 -2.25
CA VAL A 134 1.17 -26.85 -2.75
C VAL A 134 0.48 -27.65 -1.66
N ASN A 135 -0.73 -28.12 -1.92
CA ASN A 135 -1.52 -28.96 -0.99
C ASN A 135 -1.65 -28.37 0.43
N GLY A 136 -1.92 -27.05 0.51
CA GLY A 136 -2.11 -26.37 1.78
C GLY A 136 -0.83 -26.08 2.58
N VAL A 137 0.35 -26.19 1.97
CA VAL A 137 1.66 -25.98 2.61
C VAL A 137 2.49 -25.02 1.75
N ILE A 138 3.25 -24.13 2.39
CA ILE A 138 4.31 -23.37 1.73
C ILE A 138 5.59 -24.20 1.74
N LYS A 139 6.04 -24.61 0.55
CA LYS A 139 7.27 -25.39 0.36
C LYS A 139 8.40 -24.51 -0.19
N ASN A 140 9.63 -24.84 0.21
CA ASN A 140 10.85 -24.18 -0.28
C ASN A 140 10.79 -22.66 -0.12
N PHE A 141 10.36 -22.20 1.07
CA PHE A 141 10.35 -20.78 1.36
C PHE A 141 11.79 -20.23 1.36
N GLU A 142 12.01 -19.19 0.60
CA GLU A 142 13.29 -18.48 0.52
C GLU A 142 13.06 -16.98 0.73
N VAL A 143 13.95 -16.34 1.49
CA VAL A 143 13.94 -14.89 1.64
C VAL A 143 14.71 -14.30 0.47
N ILE A 144 14.04 -13.46 -0.30
CA ILE A 144 14.58 -12.86 -1.53
C ILE A 144 15.05 -11.43 -1.34
N PHE A 145 14.58 -10.76 -0.29
CA PHE A 145 14.98 -9.39 0.06
C PHE A 145 14.92 -9.16 1.57
N ARG A 146 15.85 -8.35 2.10
CA ARG A 146 15.92 -7.95 3.51
C ARG A 146 16.30 -6.50 3.65
N ASP A 147 15.67 -5.82 4.60
CA ASP A 147 16.19 -4.58 5.17
C ASP A 147 17.47 -4.87 5.93
N GLY A 148 18.56 -4.21 5.54
CA GLY A 148 19.84 -4.30 6.24
C GLY A 148 19.87 -3.56 7.58
N ASP A 149 19.00 -2.54 7.72
CA ASP A 149 18.98 -1.62 8.85
C ASP A 149 17.79 -1.94 9.79
N LYS A 150 17.89 -3.07 10.51
CA LYS A 150 16.87 -3.44 11.49
C LYS A 150 16.87 -2.48 12.67
N VAL A 151 15.69 -1.99 13.01
CA VAL A 151 15.44 -1.03 14.12
C VAL A 151 14.60 -1.67 15.22
N GLY A 152 14.40 -0.98 16.35
CA GLY A 152 13.62 -1.51 17.46
C GLY A 152 12.30 -2.11 17.02
N GLU A 153 11.99 -3.34 17.47
CA GLU A 153 10.82 -4.10 16.99
C GLU A 153 9.48 -3.45 17.30
N TRP A 154 9.43 -2.58 18.32
CA TRP A 154 8.25 -1.84 18.73
C TRP A 154 8.00 -0.55 17.91
N GLN A 155 8.93 -0.17 17.04
CA GLN A 155 8.71 0.92 16.10
C GLN A 155 7.79 0.49 14.98
N GLY A 156 6.72 1.26 14.75
CA GLY A 156 5.73 1.03 13.69
C GLY A 156 6.23 1.37 12.28
N HIS A 157 5.31 1.75 11.41
CA HIS A 157 5.56 2.16 10.03
C HIS A 157 6.42 1.16 9.25
N MET A 158 6.00 -0.11 9.25
CA MET A 158 6.68 -1.14 8.46
C MET A 158 6.25 -1.11 6.99
N ALA A 159 4.99 -0.70 6.71
CA ALA A 159 4.36 -0.82 5.39
C ALA A 159 4.37 -2.27 4.87
N GLY A 160 5.06 -2.57 3.77
CA GLY A 160 5.27 -3.94 3.30
C GLY A 160 4.30 -4.41 2.21
N ARG A 161 3.59 -3.52 1.49
CA ARG A 161 2.73 -3.90 0.37
C ARG A 161 3.53 -4.46 -0.79
N LEU A 162 2.95 -5.45 -1.47
CA LEU A 162 3.52 -6.20 -2.58
C LEU A 162 2.61 -6.07 -3.81
N VAL A 163 3.10 -5.48 -4.89
CA VAL A 163 2.35 -5.37 -6.14
C VAL A 163 3.22 -5.81 -7.32
N PHE A 164 2.74 -6.74 -8.12
CA PHE A 164 3.38 -7.07 -9.39
C PHE A 164 2.94 -6.10 -10.47
N GLY A 165 3.91 -5.46 -11.12
CA GLY A 165 3.68 -4.64 -12.32
C GLY A 165 3.29 -5.49 -13.52
N LEU A 166 2.71 -4.87 -14.55
CA LEU A 166 2.36 -5.54 -15.81
C LEU A 166 3.59 -6.12 -16.54
N ASP A 167 4.78 -5.58 -16.26
CA ASP A 167 6.08 -6.07 -16.74
C ASP A 167 6.63 -7.24 -15.91
N GLY A 168 5.88 -7.69 -14.90
CA GLY A 168 6.22 -8.81 -14.03
C GLY A 168 7.27 -8.49 -12.97
N VAL A 169 7.63 -7.22 -12.77
CA VAL A 169 8.47 -6.79 -11.65
C VAL A 169 7.67 -6.69 -10.36
N LEU A 170 8.33 -6.77 -9.23
CA LEU A 170 7.73 -6.66 -7.91
C LEU A 170 8.00 -5.28 -7.32
N TYR A 171 6.95 -4.52 -7.02
CA TYR A 171 7.01 -3.33 -6.19
C TYR A 171 6.78 -3.69 -4.73
N VAL A 172 7.57 -3.08 -3.85
CA VAL A 172 7.49 -3.29 -2.39
C VAL A 172 7.48 -1.93 -1.70
N SER A 173 6.48 -1.67 -0.88
CA SER A 173 6.50 -0.47 -0.04
C SER A 173 7.27 -0.70 1.26
N SER A 174 7.98 0.32 1.73
CA SER A 174 8.68 0.30 3.01
C SER A 174 8.42 1.61 3.75
N GLY A 175 7.97 1.51 4.99
CA GLY A 175 7.75 2.66 5.86
C GLY A 175 9.04 3.13 6.52
N GLU A 176 9.04 4.35 7.04
CA GLU A 176 10.24 5.01 7.59
C GLU A 176 10.52 4.65 9.07
N ARG A 177 9.76 3.72 9.63
CA ARG A 177 9.95 3.15 10.97
C ARG A 177 9.85 4.18 12.10
N GLN A 178 9.00 5.21 11.93
CA GLN A 178 8.79 6.34 12.88
C GLN A 178 10.06 7.16 13.17
N MET A 179 10.99 7.20 12.22
CA MET A 179 12.25 7.91 12.36
C MET A 179 12.32 9.20 11.51
N GLY A 180 11.42 9.37 10.55
CA GLY A 180 11.36 10.52 9.63
C GLY A 180 12.55 10.58 8.66
N ALA A 181 13.72 10.98 9.13
CA ALA A 181 14.92 11.23 8.32
C ALA A 181 15.30 10.12 7.30
N PRO A 182 15.17 8.81 7.60
CA PRO A 182 15.46 7.76 6.62
C PRO A 182 14.68 7.88 5.33
N ALA A 183 13.47 8.49 5.33
CA ALA A 183 12.68 8.66 4.13
C ALA A 183 13.40 9.47 3.03
N GLN A 184 14.28 10.41 3.42
CA GLN A 184 15.08 11.22 2.50
C GLN A 184 16.47 10.63 2.23
N SER A 185 16.90 9.60 2.95
CA SER A 185 18.20 8.98 2.74
C SER A 185 18.19 8.07 1.52
N MET A 186 19.24 8.13 0.70
CA MET A 186 19.42 7.23 -0.45
C MET A 186 20.11 5.90 -0.09
N THR A 187 20.64 5.78 1.14
CA THR A 187 21.42 4.60 1.57
C THR A 187 20.60 3.60 2.38
N THR A 188 19.31 3.82 2.54
CA THR A 188 18.40 2.95 3.27
C THR A 188 17.10 2.75 2.49
N ILE A 189 16.41 1.64 2.73
CA ILE A 189 15.14 1.32 2.09
C ILE A 189 13.92 1.90 2.84
N GLN A 190 14.11 2.49 4.00
CA GLN A 190 13.03 2.98 4.85
C GLN A 190 12.40 4.26 4.27
N GLY A 191 11.07 4.29 4.19
CA GLY A 191 10.32 5.39 3.55
C GLY A 191 10.45 5.41 2.02
N LYS A 192 10.36 4.23 1.39
CA LYS A 192 10.59 4.04 -0.05
C LYS A 192 9.52 3.16 -0.70
N VAL A 193 9.41 3.28 -2.01
CA VAL A 193 8.94 2.18 -2.86
C VAL A 193 10.16 1.54 -3.52
N LEU A 194 10.26 0.24 -3.44
CA LEU A 194 11.31 -0.55 -4.08
C LEU A 194 10.77 -1.17 -5.36
N ARG A 195 11.65 -1.40 -6.36
CA ARG A 195 11.30 -2.11 -7.58
C ARG A 195 12.33 -3.21 -7.84
N LEU A 196 11.87 -4.46 -7.74
CA LEU A 196 12.69 -5.65 -7.70
C LEU A 196 12.27 -6.63 -8.80
N THR A 197 13.20 -7.45 -9.24
CA THR A 197 12.84 -8.65 -10.01
C THR A 197 12.04 -9.62 -9.12
N PRO A 198 11.31 -10.61 -9.67
CA PRO A 198 10.64 -11.64 -8.86
C PRO A 198 11.60 -12.47 -7.98
N ALA A 199 12.91 -12.37 -8.21
CA ALA A 199 13.95 -12.99 -7.39
C ALA A 199 14.59 -12.04 -6.36
N GLY A 200 13.98 -10.86 -6.12
CA GLY A 200 14.41 -9.88 -5.11
C GLY A 200 15.65 -9.06 -5.48
N ARG A 201 16.08 -9.07 -6.74
CA ARG A 201 17.23 -8.27 -7.20
C ARG A 201 16.77 -6.92 -7.74
N PRO A 202 17.57 -5.85 -7.59
CA PRO A 202 17.31 -4.56 -8.22
C PRO A 202 17.09 -4.71 -9.74
N VAL A 203 16.16 -3.93 -10.29
CA VAL A 203 15.90 -3.90 -11.74
C VAL A 203 16.85 -2.90 -12.40
N LYS A 204 17.50 -3.30 -13.50
CA LYS A 204 18.51 -2.49 -14.19
C LYS A 204 18.02 -1.13 -14.71
N SER A 205 16.71 -0.93 -14.82
CA SER A 205 16.08 0.33 -15.23
C SER A 205 15.60 1.18 -14.05
N ASN A 206 15.97 0.86 -12.81
CA ASN A 206 15.67 1.69 -11.66
C ASN A 206 16.36 3.06 -11.76
N PRO A 207 15.80 4.12 -11.14
CA PRO A 207 16.28 5.49 -11.35
C PRO A 207 17.62 5.81 -10.68
N PHE A 208 17.99 5.11 -9.61
CA PHE A 208 19.07 5.52 -8.70
C PHE A 208 20.26 4.54 -8.66
N LEU A 209 20.60 3.95 -9.79
CA LEU A 209 21.69 2.96 -9.86
C LEU A 209 23.05 3.58 -9.56
N ASN A 210 23.76 3.05 -8.55
CA ASN A 210 25.11 3.47 -8.18
C ASN A 210 26.01 2.31 -7.74
N GLY A 211 25.53 1.05 -7.80
CA GLY A 211 26.25 -0.16 -7.38
C GLY A 211 26.00 -0.56 -5.91
N ASP A 212 25.28 0.25 -5.14
CA ASP A 212 24.81 -0.11 -3.81
C ASP A 212 23.45 -0.80 -3.89
N ALA A 213 23.31 -1.96 -3.26
CA ALA A 213 22.09 -2.79 -3.42
C ALA A 213 20.83 -2.13 -2.85
N ALA A 214 20.93 -1.35 -1.78
CA ALA A 214 19.80 -0.62 -1.22
C ALA A 214 19.38 0.48 -2.20
N THR A 215 20.28 1.35 -2.58
CA THR A 215 20.07 2.44 -3.53
C THR A 215 19.57 1.93 -4.89
N ASP A 216 20.17 0.87 -5.41
CA ASP A 216 19.80 0.27 -6.69
C ASP A 216 18.37 -0.32 -6.70
N SER A 217 17.81 -0.63 -5.52
CA SER A 217 16.45 -1.13 -5.36
C SER A 217 15.38 -0.04 -5.37
N LEU A 218 15.75 1.23 -5.17
CA LEU A 218 14.80 2.32 -4.98
C LEU A 218 14.07 2.68 -6.29
N TRP A 219 12.76 2.88 -6.17
CA TRP A 219 11.91 3.42 -7.22
C TRP A 219 11.47 4.85 -6.92
N THR A 220 11.04 5.11 -5.67
CA THR A 220 10.67 6.42 -5.14
C THR A 220 11.14 6.57 -3.70
N LEU A 221 11.16 7.80 -3.19
CA LEU A 221 11.57 8.12 -1.82
C LEU A 221 10.65 9.19 -1.21
N GLY A 222 10.85 9.48 0.08
CA GLY A 222 10.09 10.51 0.78
C GLY A 222 8.71 10.05 1.24
N HIS A 223 8.56 8.75 1.55
CA HIS A 223 7.32 8.18 2.08
C HIS A 223 7.38 8.02 3.60
N ARG A 224 6.22 8.17 4.24
CA ARG A 224 6.08 7.93 5.68
C ARG A 224 5.70 6.48 5.98
N ASN A 225 4.49 6.06 5.64
CA ASN A 225 3.98 4.73 5.93
C ASN A 225 2.97 4.29 4.86
N PRO A 226 3.44 3.83 3.70
CA PRO A 226 2.60 3.43 2.58
C PRO A 226 1.95 2.06 2.82
N LEU A 227 0.69 2.07 3.29
CA LEU A 227 -0.08 0.88 3.66
C LEU A 227 -0.99 0.34 2.55
N GLY A 228 -1.06 0.99 1.40
CA GLY A 228 -1.79 0.51 0.23
C GLY A 228 -1.06 0.81 -1.06
N MET A 229 -1.01 -0.16 -1.96
CA MET A 229 -0.53 -0.01 -3.34
C MET A 229 -1.40 -0.84 -4.27
N ALA A 230 -1.73 -0.31 -5.44
CA ALA A 230 -2.45 -1.04 -6.48
C ALA A 230 -2.16 -0.45 -7.87
N LEU A 231 -2.34 -1.28 -8.90
CA LEU A 231 -2.37 -0.79 -10.28
C LEU A 231 -3.78 -0.33 -10.64
N ASP A 232 -3.86 0.82 -11.29
CA ASP A 232 -5.11 1.23 -11.94
C ASP A 232 -5.35 0.44 -13.25
N PRO A 233 -6.52 0.58 -13.89
CA PRO A 233 -6.81 -0.11 -15.15
C PRO A 233 -5.86 0.24 -16.31
N ALA A 234 -5.14 1.36 -16.24
CA ALA A 234 -4.12 1.74 -17.21
C ALA A 234 -2.73 1.15 -16.88
N GLY A 235 -2.59 0.42 -15.77
CA GLY A 235 -1.34 -0.19 -15.31
C GLY A 235 -0.41 0.78 -14.58
N ARG A 236 -0.90 1.95 -14.17
CA ARG A 236 -0.13 2.90 -13.36
C ARG A 236 -0.21 2.51 -11.89
N LEU A 237 0.90 2.61 -11.19
CA LEU A 237 0.99 2.29 -9.77
C LEU A 237 0.50 3.48 -8.94
N TRP A 238 -0.47 3.24 -8.08
CA TRP A 238 -0.95 4.17 -7.07
C TRP A 238 -0.60 3.67 -5.68
N LEU A 239 -0.42 4.61 -4.77
CA LEU A 239 -0.05 4.36 -3.39
C LEU A 239 -0.81 5.34 -2.50
N HIS A 240 -1.29 4.88 -1.36
CA HIS A 240 -1.70 5.77 -0.28
C HIS A 240 -0.81 5.57 0.94
N GLU A 241 -0.67 6.61 1.73
CA GLU A 241 0.12 6.58 2.95
C GLU A 241 -0.51 7.38 4.10
N ASN A 242 -0.13 7.01 5.32
CA ASN A 242 -0.57 7.71 6.51
C ASN A 242 0.31 8.92 6.79
N GLY A 243 -0.29 10.09 6.92
CA GLY A 243 0.36 11.27 7.43
C GLY A 243 0.53 11.23 8.96
N PRO A 244 1.06 12.30 9.56
CA PRO A 244 1.16 12.43 11.02
C PRO A 244 -0.20 12.72 11.64
N GLN A 245 -0.46 13.92 12.11
CA GLN A 245 -1.78 14.34 12.56
C GLN A 245 -2.54 14.98 11.39
N GLY A 246 -3.28 14.18 10.61
CA GLY A 246 -3.79 14.53 9.27
C GLY A 246 -2.72 14.36 8.20
N GLY A 247 -3.03 14.80 6.97
CA GLY A 247 -2.11 14.73 5.84
C GLY A 247 -1.89 13.32 5.31
N ASP A 248 -2.86 12.41 5.48
CA ASP A 248 -2.87 11.15 4.74
C ASP A 248 -2.98 11.45 3.24
N GLU A 249 -2.39 10.63 2.38
CA GLU A 249 -2.23 10.94 0.96
C GLU A 249 -2.60 9.77 0.05
N LEU A 250 -3.09 10.09 -1.15
CA LEU A 250 -3.15 9.18 -2.29
C LEU A 250 -2.28 9.73 -3.42
N ASN A 251 -1.30 8.97 -3.82
CA ASN A 251 -0.22 9.35 -4.72
C ASN A 251 -0.18 8.47 -5.98
N LEU A 252 0.00 9.07 -7.16
CA LEU A 252 0.45 8.37 -8.35
C LEU A 252 1.97 8.16 -8.27
N VAL A 253 2.42 6.91 -8.32
CA VAL A 253 3.84 6.57 -8.12
C VAL A 253 4.63 6.80 -9.39
N THR A 254 5.40 7.86 -9.43
CA THR A 254 6.22 8.28 -10.57
C THR A 254 7.69 7.90 -10.38
N ARG A 255 8.32 7.35 -11.43
CA ARG A 255 9.72 6.92 -11.42
C ARG A 255 10.67 8.02 -10.92
N GLY A 256 11.42 7.76 -9.86
CA GLY A 256 12.43 8.66 -9.31
C GLY A 256 11.88 9.84 -8.49
N ALA A 257 10.57 9.90 -8.28
CA ALA A 257 9.96 10.99 -7.52
C ALA A 257 10.29 10.91 -6.02
N ASN A 258 10.35 12.10 -5.40
CA ASN A 258 10.44 12.29 -3.95
C ASN A 258 9.13 12.88 -3.46
N TYR A 259 8.44 12.21 -2.53
CA TYR A 259 7.14 12.60 -1.98
C TYR A 259 7.24 13.48 -0.73
N GLY A 260 8.45 13.85 -0.34
CA GLY A 260 8.74 14.97 0.55
C GLY A 260 8.77 14.67 2.04
N TRP A 261 8.18 13.55 2.53
CA TRP A 261 8.24 13.24 3.95
C TRP A 261 9.71 13.11 4.44
N PRO A 262 10.10 13.65 5.62
CA PRO A 262 9.33 14.45 6.59
C PRO A 262 9.44 15.97 6.39
N VAL A 263 9.93 16.44 5.24
CA VAL A 263 10.15 17.87 4.97
C VAL A 263 8.84 18.59 4.71
N VAL A 264 7.90 17.93 4.01
CA VAL A 264 6.56 18.45 3.72
C VAL A 264 5.51 17.43 4.11
N SER A 265 4.30 17.92 4.45
CA SER A 265 3.08 17.14 4.66
C SER A 265 1.89 18.11 4.73
N ASN A 266 0.69 17.65 4.36
CA ASN A 266 -0.55 18.40 4.58
C ASN A 266 -1.16 18.12 5.97
N GLY A 267 -0.36 17.60 6.91
CA GLY A 267 -0.70 17.32 8.30
C GLY A 267 0.23 18.06 9.27
N ALA A 268 -0.03 17.91 10.56
CA ALA A 268 0.74 18.52 11.64
C ALA A 268 1.51 17.48 12.46
N ASN A 269 2.54 17.89 13.19
CA ASN A 269 3.23 17.04 14.13
C ASN A 269 2.31 16.63 15.30
N TYR A 270 2.55 15.44 15.87
CA TYR A 270 1.81 15.01 17.06
C TYR A 270 2.17 15.88 18.28
N GLY A 271 1.14 16.28 19.04
CA GLY A 271 1.31 17.07 20.25
C GLY A 271 1.42 18.57 20.02
N ASP A 272 1.32 19.01 18.77
CA ASP A 272 1.34 20.43 18.42
C ASP A 272 0.05 21.12 18.89
N GLY A 273 0.21 22.16 19.69
CA GLY A 273 -0.87 23.07 20.07
C GLY A 273 -0.84 24.34 19.20
N PRO A 274 -1.74 25.28 19.42
CA PRO A 274 -1.70 26.57 18.75
C PRO A 274 -0.34 27.25 18.91
N GLY A 275 0.39 27.47 17.81
CA GLY A 275 1.69 28.14 17.79
C GLY A 275 2.92 27.22 17.71
N VAL A 276 2.76 25.91 17.52
CA VAL A 276 3.87 24.99 17.26
C VAL A 276 4.13 24.90 15.74
N ASP A 277 5.39 24.67 15.36
CA ASP A 277 5.82 24.58 13.96
C ASP A 277 5.04 23.47 13.23
N THR A 278 4.22 23.88 12.28
CA THR A 278 3.55 22.96 11.34
C THR A 278 4.57 22.45 10.34
N ILE A 279 4.39 21.21 9.88
CA ILE A 279 5.15 20.73 8.73
C ILE A 279 4.70 21.54 7.52
N PRO A 280 5.62 22.07 6.69
CA PRO A 280 5.26 22.83 5.49
C PRO A 280 4.38 22.03 4.55
N ASP A 281 3.37 22.65 3.95
CA ASP A 281 2.51 22.03 2.94
C ASP A 281 3.26 21.85 1.61
N HIS A 282 2.82 20.87 0.80
CA HIS A 282 3.40 20.61 -0.54
C HIS A 282 3.37 21.83 -1.45
N ASP A 283 2.39 22.73 -1.33
CA ASP A 283 2.29 23.97 -2.13
C ASP A 283 3.50 24.90 -1.95
N THR A 284 4.19 24.80 -0.83
CA THR A 284 5.37 25.61 -0.53
C THR A 284 6.69 25.00 -1.01
N HIS A 285 6.65 23.74 -1.48
CA HIS A 285 7.81 22.95 -1.85
C HIS A 285 7.57 22.18 -3.17
N PRO A 286 7.54 22.89 -4.33
CA PRO A 286 7.23 22.28 -5.63
C PRO A 286 8.27 21.28 -6.14
N GLU A 287 9.41 21.14 -5.48
CA GLU A 287 10.42 20.12 -5.75
C GLU A 287 9.99 18.71 -5.33
N PHE A 288 8.98 18.59 -4.47
CA PHE A 288 8.40 17.32 -4.07
C PHE A 288 7.13 17.01 -4.86
N ALA A 289 6.87 15.72 -5.08
CA ALA A 289 5.64 15.27 -5.71
C ALA A 289 4.46 15.47 -4.77
N ALA A 290 3.52 16.32 -5.15
CA ALA A 290 2.30 16.55 -4.36
C ALA A 290 1.33 15.39 -4.49
N PRO A 291 0.52 15.10 -3.44
CA PRO A 291 -0.52 14.08 -3.48
C PRO A 291 -1.65 14.48 -4.44
N HIS A 292 -2.35 13.47 -4.97
CA HIS A 292 -3.53 13.66 -5.83
C HIS A 292 -4.82 13.82 -5.01
N VAL A 293 -4.84 13.27 -3.80
CA VAL A 293 -5.86 13.49 -2.76
C VAL A 293 -5.15 13.47 -1.42
N TRP A 294 -5.57 14.33 -0.50
CA TRP A 294 -5.10 14.28 0.87
C TRP A 294 -6.24 14.48 1.86
N TRP A 295 -6.07 13.98 3.09
CA TRP A 295 -7.09 13.99 4.12
C TRP A 295 -6.60 14.64 5.42
N ASN A 296 -7.38 15.63 5.88
CA ASN A 296 -7.24 16.23 7.19
C ASN A 296 -8.64 16.58 7.72
N PRO A 297 -9.12 15.95 8.80
CA PRO A 297 -8.40 15.03 9.69
C PRO A 297 -8.05 13.69 9.05
N SER A 298 -7.10 12.97 9.69
CA SER A 298 -6.62 11.66 9.24
C SER A 298 -7.76 10.66 9.13
N VAL A 299 -7.78 9.92 8.02
CA VAL A 299 -8.62 8.73 7.80
C VAL A 299 -7.85 7.44 8.09
N ALA A 300 -6.52 7.52 8.20
CA ALA A 300 -5.58 6.41 8.33
C ALA A 300 -5.88 5.31 7.28
N PRO A 301 -5.60 5.56 5.99
CA PRO A 301 -5.95 4.67 4.92
C PRO A 301 -5.19 3.34 5.03
N SER A 302 -5.83 2.24 4.62
CA SER A 302 -5.24 0.90 4.62
C SER A 302 -5.94 0.01 3.59
N GLY A 303 -5.16 -0.84 2.91
CA GLY A 303 -5.63 -1.55 1.73
C GLY A 303 -5.96 -0.61 0.57
N LEU A 304 -5.74 -1.05 -0.66
CA LEU A 304 -6.06 -0.28 -1.86
C LEU A 304 -6.36 -1.24 -3.00
N MET A 305 -7.48 -1.05 -3.67
CA MET A 305 -7.78 -1.72 -4.93
C MET A 305 -8.39 -0.76 -5.94
N PHE A 306 -8.25 -1.05 -7.23
CA PHE A 306 -9.05 -0.45 -8.30
C PHE A 306 -10.11 -1.44 -8.73
N TYR A 307 -11.36 -1.01 -8.73
CA TYR A 307 -12.47 -1.87 -9.08
C TYR A 307 -12.61 -2.03 -10.61
N SER A 308 -12.82 -3.27 -11.05
CA SER A 308 -12.98 -3.63 -12.47
C SER A 308 -14.07 -4.69 -12.73
N GLY A 309 -14.93 -4.93 -11.72
CA GLY A 309 -15.93 -5.99 -11.77
C GLY A 309 -17.26 -5.58 -12.40
N ALA A 310 -18.01 -6.57 -12.84
CA ALA A 310 -19.34 -6.34 -13.42
C ALA A 310 -20.45 -6.14 -12.37
N MET A 311 -20.20 -6.49 -11.10
CA MET A 311 -21.23 -6.45 -10.05
C MET A 311 -21.65 -5.01 -9.69
N PHE A 312 -20.70 -4.05 -9.77
CA PHE A 312 -20.93 -2.63 -9.54
C PHE A 312 -20.42 -1.82 -10.74
N PRO A 313 -21.12 -1.79 -11.89
CA PRO A 313 -20.60 -1.16 -13.11
C PRO A 313 -20.22 0.32 -12.95
N ALA A 314 -20.94 1.04 -12.08
CA ALA A 314 -20.65 2.45 -11.77
C ALA A 314 -19.37 2.67 -10.96
N PHE A 315 -18.72 1.60 -10.48
CA PHE A 315 -17.47 1.66 -9.71
C PHE A 315 -16.24 1.35 -10.55
N ASN A 316 -16.41 0.94 -11.81
CA ASN A 316 -15.29 0.61 -12.67
C ASN A 316 -14.30 1.76 -12.79
N GLY A 317 -13.01 1.46 -12.58
CA GLY A 317 -11.93 2.44 -12.58
C GLY A 317 -11.77 3.23 -11.28
N ASN A 318 -12.70 3.11 -10.33
CA ASN A 318 -12.57 3.80 -9.04
C ASN A 318 -11.62 3.04 -8.11
N ALA A 319 -10.86 3.80 -7.32
CA ALA A 319 -10.09 3.27 -6.21
C ALA A 319 -10.97 3.11 -4.96
N PHE A 320 -10.69 2.05 -4.20
CA PHE A 320 -11.29 1.82 -2.89
C PHE A 320 -10.19 1.63 -1.86
N LEU A 321 -10.33 2.31 -0.71
CA LEU A 321 -9.40 2.26 0.41
C LEU A 321 -10.15 1.89 1.69
N GLY A 322 -9.56 1.00 2.48
CA GLY A 322 -9.98 0.85 3.88
C GLY A 322 -9.58 2.09 4.68
N SER A 323 -10.33 2.41 5.71
CA SER A 323 -10.03 3.50 6.64
C SER A 323 -10.02 2.97 8.07
N LEU A 324 -8.89 3.15 8.75
CA LEU A 324 -8.71 2.69 10.12
C LEU A 324 -9.24 3.72 11.13
N ALA A 325 -8.91 4.99 10.97
CA ALA A 325 -9.40 6.05 11.86
C ALA A 325 -10.83 6.46 11.52
N GLY A 326 -11.17 6.53 10.24
CA GLY A 326 -12.51 6.89 9.77
C GLY A 326 -13.54 5.76 9.83
N SER A 327 -13.14 4.52 10.17
CA SER A 327 -14.04 3.35 10.26
C SER A 327 -14.91 3.15 9.01
N ALA A 328 -14.33 3.36 7.83
CA ALA A 328 -15.06 3.44 6.57
C ALA A 328 -14.37 2.66 5.45
N LEU A 329 -15.12 2.42 4.38
CA LEU A 329 -14.61 2.13 3.05
C LEU A 329 -14.71 3.42 2.22
N ILE A 330 -13.60 3.93 1.72
CA ILE A 330 -13.54 5.19 0.97
C ILE A 330 -13.47 4.87 -0.52
N ARG A 331 -14.30 5.55 -1.32
CA ARG A 331 -14.25 5.48 -2.79
C ARG A 331 -13.66 6.77 -3.35
N VAL A 332 -12.67 6.63 -4.20
CA VAL A 332 -12.03 7.72 -4.95
C VAL A 332 -12.26 7.49 -6.44
N THR A 333 -12.83 8.46 -7.13
CA THR A 333 -12.91 8.48 -8.60
C THR A 333 -11.56 8.92 -9.14
N VAL A 334 -11.05 8.18 -10.15
CA VAL A 334 -9.78 8.49 -10.81
C VAL A 334 -10.04 8.63 -12.31
N GLU A 335 -9.82 9.83 -12.84
CA GLU A 335 -9.98 10.17 -14.26
C GLU A 335 -8.65 10.72 -14.80
N GLY A 336 -7.90 9.91 -15.53
CA GLY A 336 -6.52 10.24 -15.88
C GLY A 336 -5.65 10.32 -14.62
N GLU A 337 -5.06 11.47 -14.36
CA GLU A 337 -4.28 11.74 -13.13
C GLU A 337 -5.09 12.50 -12.08
N VAL A 338 -6.34 12.87 -12.37
CA VAL A 338 -7.20 13.56 -11.42
C VAL A 338 -7.88 12.53 -10.53
N ALA A 339 -7.68 12.63 -9.22
CA ALA A 339 -8.32 11.79 -8.22
C ALA A 339 -9.19 12.66 -7.30
N THR A 340 -10.40 12.16 -6.98
CA THR A 340 -11.34 12.89 -6.11
C THR A 340 -12.05 11.90 -5.21
N GLU A 341 -12.05 12.15 -3.90
CA GLU A 341 -12.88 11.37 -2.98
C GLU A 341 -14.36 11.58 -3.32
N SER A 342 -15.07 10.47 -3.58
CA SER A 342 -16.47 10.53 -4.01
C SER A 342 -17.44 10.24 -2.89
N VAL A 343 -17.16 9.24 -2.07
CA VAL A 343 -18.05 8.77 -0.99
C VAL A 343 -17.25 8.06 0.09
N ARG A 344 -17.63 8.27 1.35
CA ARG A 344 -17.28 7.43 2.50
C ARG A 344 -18.44 6.52 2.85
N TYR A 345 -18.22 5.22 2.80
CA TYR A 345 -19.19 4.24 3.28
C TYR A 345 -18.85 3.91 4.73
N ASP A 346 -19.64 4.44 5.67
CA ASP A 346 -19.48 4.16 7.09
C ASP A 346 -19.70 2.66 7.35
N MET A 347 -18.65 2.00 7.81
CA MET A 347 -18.64 0.57 8.13
C MET A 347 -18.84 0.32 9.65
N GLY A 348 -18.78 1.36 10.47
CA GLY A 348 -18.84 1.31 11.92
C GLY A 348 -17.66 0.59 12.57
N THR A 349 -16.59 0.34 11.80
CA THR A 349 -15.42 -0.43 12.23
C THR A 349 -14.21 -0.09 11.38
N ARG A 350 -13.02 -0.30 11.93
CA ARG A 350 -11.73 -0.11 11.24
C ARG A 350 -11.59 -1.12 10.10
N ILE A 351 -11.39 -0.65 8.89
CA ILE A 351 -11.18 -1.50 7.70
C ILE A 351 -9.69 -1.55 7.36
N ARG A 352 -9.13 -2.77 7.43
CA ARG A 352 -7.70 -3.05 7.17
C ARG A 352 -7.42 -3.31 5.70
N GLU A 353 -8.29 -4.07 5.03
CA GLU A 353 -8.02 -4.55 3.68
C GLU A 353 -9.28 -4.46 2.83
N VAL A 354 -9.09 -4.23 1.54
CA VAL A 354 -10.14 -4.24 0.53
C VAL A 354 -9.64 -4.93 -0.73
N GLU A 355 -10.44 -5.89 -1.25
CA GLU A 355 -10.13 -6.65 -2.45
C GLU A 355 -11.38 -6.90 -3.29
N GLN A 356 -11.19 -7.09 -4.60
CA GLN A 356 -12.25 -7.52 -5.50
C GLN A 356 -12.27 -9.05 -5.59
N GLY A 357 -13.41 -9.64 -5.30
CA GLY A 357 -13.62 -11.07 -5.51
C GLY A 357 -13.75 -11.44 -6.99
N PRO A 358 -13.51 -12.70 -7.36
CA PRO A 358 -13.59 -13.18 -8.74
C PRO A 358 -15.00 -13.04 -9.35
N ASP A 359 -16.02 -12.91 -8.54
CA ASP A 359 -17.40 -12.66 -8.94
C ASP A 359 -17.76 -11.17 -9.00
N GLY A 360 -16.81 -10.27 -8.75
CA GLY A 360 -16.98 -8.83 -8.72
C GLY A 360 -17.53 -8.27 -7.41
N ALA A 361 -17.74 -9.08 -6.37
CA ALA A 361 -18.07 -8.57 -5.04
C ALA A 361 -16.86 -7.82 -4.44
N ILE A 362 -17.13 -6.82 -3.60
CA ILE A 362 -16.10 -6.17 -2.81
C ILE A 362 -15.93 -6.95 -1.50
N TRP A 363 -14.70 -7.26 -1.15
CA TRP A 363 -14.36 -7.94 0.08
C TRP A 363 -13.54 -7.02 0.97
N VAL A 364 -13.83 -7.01 2.26
CA VAL A 364 -13.12 -6.19 3.23
C VAL A 364 -12.82 -6.98 4.50
N MET A 365 -11.72 -6.61 5.17
CA MET A 365 -11.36 -7.17 6.47
C MET A 365 -11.26 -6.08 7.53
N GLU A 366 -11.71 -6.40 8.74
CA GLU A 366 -11.58 -5.54 9.91
C GLU A 366 -10.17 -5.64 10.53
N ASP A 367 -9.72 -4.54 11.11
CA ASP A 367 -8.49 -4.49 11.93
C ASP A 367 -8.81 -4.76 13.40
N SER A 368 -8.94 -6.03 13.76
CA SER A 368 -9.35 -6.45 15.10
C SER A 368 -8.81 -7.84 15.45
N GLY A 369 -8.67 -8.13 16.75
CA GLY A 369 -8.36 -9.48 17.26
C GLY A 369 -9.43 -10.52 16.93
N SER A 370 -10.63 -10.10 16.54
CA SER A 370 -11.72 -10.90 16.00
C SER A 370 -12.25 -10.26 14.73
N GLY A 371 -11.32 -9.93 13.81
CA GLY A 371 -11.62 -9.20 12.58
C GLY A 371 -12.49 -10.01 11.63
N ARG A 372 -13.61 -9.42 11.23
CA ARG A 372 -14.51 -10.04 10.28
C ARG A 372 -13.96 -9.92 8.87
N LEU A 373 -14.02 -10.99 8.10
CA LEU A 373 -13.95 -11.00 6.66
C LEU A 373 -15.36 -10.85 6.13
N MET A 374 -15.62 -9.80 5.39
CA MET A 374 -16.96 -9.45 4.90
C MET A 374 -17.01 -9.36 3.38
N ARG A 375 -18.08 -9.86 2.80
CA ARG A 375 -18.41 -9.78 1.38
C ARG A 375 -19.56 -8.79 1.17
N LEU A 376 -19.32 -7.78 0.32
CA LEU A 376 -20.23 -6.70 -0.02
C LEU A 376 -20.79 -6.94 -1.43
N THR A 377 -22.11 -6.95 -1.56
CA THR A 377 -22.83 -7.08 -2.83
C THR A 377 -23.84 -5.94 -2.96
N PRO A 378 -24.35 -5.62 -4.16
CA PRO A 378 -25.36 -4.58 -4.31
C PRO A 378 -26.56 -4.84 -3.43
N ARG A 379 -27.02 -3.81 -2.72
CA ARG A 379 -28.33 -3.84 -2.09
C ARG A 379 -29.35 -3.58 -3.20
N ARG A 380 -30.16 -4.58 -3.54
CA ARG A 380 -31.28 -4.36 -4.45
C ARG A 380 -32.19 -3.28 -3.82
N SER A 381 -32.41 -2.17 -4.49
CA SER A 381 -33.52 -1.28 -4.15
C SER A 381 -34.79 -2.15 -4.17
N ALA A 382 -35.62 -2.05 -3.13
CA ALA A 382 -36.97 -2.58 -3.23
C ALA A 382 -37.56 -1.98 -4.52
N ALA A 383 -37.82 -2.84 -5.50
CA ALA A 383 -38.50 -2.40 -6.69
C ALA A 383 -39.75 -1.66 -6.21
N SER A 384 -39.92 -0.41 -6.61
CA SER A 384 -41.17 0.29 -6.43
C SER A 384 -42.21 -0.58 -7.13
N THR A 385 -42.96 -1.36 -6.37
CA THR A 385 -44.22 -1.93 -6.83
C THR A 385 -45.14 -0.75 -7.01
N GLY A 386 -44.93 -0.02 -8.13
CA GLY A 386 -45.88 0.95 -8.64
C GLY A 386 -47.01 0.16 -9.30
N GLN A 387 -48.15 0.28 -8.71
CA GLN A 387 -49.43 -0.02 -9.32
C GLN A 387 -49.70 0.93 -10.51
#